data_c34d59ae5b33e694473a1b00ad8d2cb4
#
_entry.id   c34d59ae5b33e694473a1b00ad8d2cb4
#
_cell.length_a   1.000
_cell.length_b   1.000
_cell.length_c   1.000
_cell.angle_alpha   90.00
_cell.angle_beta   90.00
_cell.angle_gamma   90.00
#
_symmetry.space_group_name_H-M   'P 1'
#
loop_
_entity.id
_entity.type
_entity.pdbx_description
1 polymer ?
#
loop_
_entity_poly.entity_id
_entity_poly.type
_entity_poly.pdbx_seq_one_letter_code
_entity_poly.pdbx_strand_id
1 'polypeptide(L)'
;MAAREVEEAADMIRADRKEITRKQGAAAGRRIRAKIERTSHSPENDVTPSNPESNANAAHPPWMPVALAELGIRRHPPGSINPRIVEYNNQTNLVGYDDKISWCSSFVNWCMARADIRGTGSALARSWLEWGRPLERPVYGCIAVLTRDDPASWKGHVGFYLRHDEEQVYLFGGNQLEEVRELAYPLNEVIGYRWPVAG
;
A
#
# COMPACT_ATOMS: atom_id res chain seq x y z
N MET A 1 26.16 -3.84 14.60
CA MET A 1 25.57 -2.71 13.85
C MET A 1 24.19 -3.07 13.33
N ALA A 2 24.00 -4.10 12.56
CA ALA A 2 22.69 -4.45 11.96
C ALA A 2 21.50 -4.62 12.93
N ALA A 3 21.69 -5.22 14.11
CA ALA A 3 20.60 -5.42 15.08
C ALA A 3 20.08 -4.09 15.67
N ARG A 4 20.97 -3.12 15.88
CA ARG A 4 20.61 -1.79 16.43
C ARG A 4 19.88 -0.94 15.40
N GLU A 5 20.27 -1.01 14.13
CA GLU A 5 19.61 -0.32 13.02
C GLU A 5 18.19 -0.88 12.77
N VAL A 6 18.01 -2.19 12.93
CA VAL A 6 16.70 -2.84 12.81
C VAL A 6 15.81 -2.47 14.01
N GLU A 7 16.35 -2.33 15.21
CA GLU A 7 15.60 -1.93 16.40
C GLU A 7 15.21 -0.44 16.36
N GLU A 8 16.10 0.44 15.90
CA GLU A 8 15.77 1.84 15.60
C GLU A 8 14.70 1.96 14.51
N ALA A 9 14.79 1.15 13.44
CA ALA A 9 13.76 1.09 12.41
C ALA A 9 12.42 0.60 12.98
N ALA A 10 12.42 -0.41 13.86
CA ALA A 10 11.22 -0.92 14.50
C ALA A 10 10.57 0.10 15.44
N ASP A 11 11.34 0.86 16.20
CA ASP A 11 10.84 1.90 17.11
C ASP A 11 10.28 3.11 16.34
N MET A 12 10.93 3.51 15.25
CA MET A 12 10.45 4.55 14.36
C MET A 12 9.13 4.13 13.66
N ILE A 13 9.00 2.86 13.27
CA ILE A 13 7.78 2.29 12.69
C ILE A 13 6.62 2.27 13.71
N ARG A 14 6.89 2.06 15.01
CA ARG A 14 5.88 2.11 16.08
C ARG A 14 5.34 3.52 16.32
N ALA A 15 6.19 4.54 16.21
CA ALA A 15 5.79 5.94 16.40
C ALA A 15 4.83 6.42 15.28
N ASP A 16 5.03 5.95 14.06
CA ASP A 16 4.25 6.28 12.87
C ASP A 16 2.78 5.84 12.94
N ARG A 17 2.54 4.74 13.66
CA ARG A 17 1.23 4.11 13.79
C ARG A 17 0.15 5.02 14.38
N LYS A 18 0.52 5.81 15.40
CA LYS A 18 -0.43 6.73 16.07
C LYS A 18 -0.82 7.91 15.18
N GLU A 19 0.07 8.36 14.32
CA GLU A 19 -0.16 9.55 13.48
C GLU A 19 -1.10 9.26 12.29
N ILE A 20 -0.96 8.07 11.65
CA ILE A 20 -1.85 7.66 10.54
C ILE A 20 -3.28 7.52 11.02
N THR A 21 -3.50 6.86 12.16
CA THR A 21 -4.85 6.69 12.73
C THR A 21 -5.48 8.05 13.03
N ARG A 22 -4.70 9.03 13.50
CA ARG A 22 -5.16 10.39 13.79
C ARG A 22 -5.54 11.15 12.53
N LYS A 23 -4.71 11.09 11.47
CA LYS A 23 -4.97 11.79 10.19
C LYS A 23 -6.18 11.21 9.46
N GLN A 24 -6.33 9.89 9.43
CA GLN A 24 -7.47 9.23 8.79
C GLN A 24 -8.79 9.47 9.52
N GLY A 25 -8.79 9.49 10.85
CA GLY A 25 -9.96 9.87 11.65
C GLY A 25 -10.40 11.33 11.40
N ALA A 26 -9.46 12.25 11.24
CA ALA A 26 -9.74 13.65 10.94
C ALA A 26 -10.27 13.87 9.51
N ALA A 27 -9.84 13.07 8.53
CA ALA A 27 -10.34 13.15 7.15
C ALA A 27 -11.76 12.58 7.03
N ALA A 28 -12.08 11.48 7.73
CA ALA A 28 -13.43 10.92 7.79
C ALA A 28 -14.45 11.91 8.42
N GLY A 29 -14.06 12.59 9.50
CA GLY A 29 -14.92 13.60 10.16
C GLY A 29 -15.23 14.82 9.27
N ARG A 30 -14.28 15.28 8.44
CA ARG A 30 -14.50 16.38 7.49
C ARG A 30 -15.45 15.99 6.35
N ARG A 31 -15.42 14.74 5.88
CA ARG A 31 -16.32 14.23 4.81
C ARG A 31 -17.78 14.18 5.25
N ILE A 32 -18.06 13.81 6.48
CA ILE A 32 -19.43 13.79 7.02
C ILE A 32 -20.01 15.20 7.06
N ARG A 33 -19.24 16.21 7.46
CA ARG A 33 -19.67 17.61 7.46
C ARG A 33 -19.93 18.16 6.06
N ALA A 34 -19.03 17.93 5.10
CA ALA A 34 -19.18 18.41 3.73
C ALA A 34 -20.35 17.76 2.97
N LYS A 35 -20.74 16.54 3.31
CA LYS A 35 -21.87 15.84 2.69
C LYS A 35 -23.21 16.40 3.16
N ILE A 36 -23.29 16.92 4.37
CA ILE A 36 -24.52 17.53 4.93
C ILE A 36 -24.80 18.90 4.29
N GLU A 37 -23.76 19.63 3.87
CA GLU A 37 -23.91 20.99 3.31
C GLU A 37 -24.22 21.02 1.80
N ARG A 38 -24.09 19.89 1.06
CA ARG A 38 -24.26 19.83 -0.40
C ARG A 38 -25.62 19.29 -0.91
N THR A 39 -26.62 19.15 -0.07
CA THR A 39 -27.94 18.65 -0.48
C THR A 39 -28.93 19.73 -0.92
N SER A 40 -28.48 20.88 -1.35
CA SER A 40 -29.35 21.92 -1.92
C SER A 40 -28.69 22.59 -3.13
N HIS A 41 -28.84 22.05 -4.29
CA HIS A 41 -28.97 22.69 -5.62
C HIS A 41 -28.57 21.73 -6.75
N SER A 42 -29.53 21.32 -7.55
CA SER A 42 -29.31 20.89 -8.94
C SER A 42 -29.59 22.10 -9.85
N PRO A 43 -28.93 22.20 -11.04
CA PRO A 43 -29.59 21.72 -12.23
C PRO A 43 -28.69 20.94 -13.22
N GLU A 44 -29.37 20.17 -14.06
CA GLU A 44 -28.94 19.39 -15.18
C GLU A 44 -27.96 20.09 -16.13
N ASN A 45 -26.90 19.39 -16.54
CA ASN A 45 -26.41 19.45 -17.91
C ASN A 45 -25.74 18.14 -18.29
N ASP A 46 -26.33 17.56 -19.30
CA ASP A 46 -25.96 16.39 -20.08
C ASP A 46 -24.56 16.54 -20.68
N VAL A 47 -23.60 15.74 -20.20
CA VAL A 47 -22.38 15.43 -20.93
C VAL A 47 -22.14 13.94 -20.82
N THR A 48 -22.47 13.24 -21.89
CA THR A 48 -22.16 11.83 -22.12
C THR A 48 -20.68 11.57 -21.86
N PRO A 49 -20.30 10.72 -20.89
CA PRO A 49 -18.93 10.25 -20.80
C PRO A 49 -18.71 9.24 -21.92
N SER A 50 -17.77 9.55 -22.80
CA SER A 50 -17.19 8.59 -23.75
C SER A 50 -16.62 7.41 -22.96
N ASN A 51 -17.30 6.29 -23.07
CA ASN A 51 -16.90 4.99 -22.55
C ASN A 51 -15.62 4.53 -23.28
N PRO A 52 -14.48 4.34 -22.62
CA PRO A 52 -13.40 3.56 -23.20
C PRO A 52 -13.62 2.08 -22.90
N GLU A 53 -14.60 1.46 -23.56
CA GLU A 53 -14.58 0.03 -23.76
C GLU A 53 -13.43 -0.30 -24.71
N SER A 54 -12.26 -0.62 -24.14
CA SER A 54 -11.29 -1.45 -24.86
C SER A 54 -10.16 -1.87 -23.93
N ASN A 55 -10.30 -2.95 -23.26
CA ASN A 55 -9.34 -4.06 -23.13
C ASN A 55 -9.79 -5.04 -22.04
N ALA A 56 -10.89 -5.73 -22.26
CA ALA A 56 -11.35 -6.83 -21.40
C ALA A 56 -10.41 -8.07 -21.48
N ASN A 57 -9.22 -7.93 -22.05
CA ASN A 57 -8.25 -9.02 -22.18
C ASN A 57 -6.82 -8.63 -21.75
N ALA A 58 -6.65 -7.57 -20.96
CA ALA A 58 -5.39 -7.37 -20.25
C ALA A 58 -5.33 -8.37 -19.10
N ALA A 59 -4.57 -9.45 -19.28
CA ALA A 59 -4.33 -10.44 -18.24
C ALA A 59 -3.94 -9.72 -16.96
N HIS A 60 -4.69 -9.94 -15.87
CA HIS A 60 -4.37 -9.38 -14.58
C HIS A 60 -2.94 -9.77 -14.18
N PRO A 61 -2.13 -8.85 -13.62
CA PRO A 61 -0.79 -9.18 -13.16
C PRO A 61 -0.84 -10.41 -12.25
N PRO A 62 0.04 -11.42 -12.43
CA PRO A 62 -0.06 -12.71 -11.76
C PRO A 62 0.04 -12.61 -10.22
N TRP A 63 0.63 -11.55 -9.69
CA TRP A 63 0.67 -11.28 -8.24
C TRP A 63 -0.65 -10.75 -7.68
N MET A 64 -1.53 -10.18 -8.49
CA MET A 64 -2.79 -9.62 -7.98
C MET A 64 -3.77 -10.67 -7.46
N PRO A 65 -4.03 -11.80 -8.15
CA PRO A 65 -4.82 -12.89 -7.57
C PRO A 65 -4.23 -13.42 -6.25
N VAL A 66 -2.89 -13.51 -6.16
CA VAL A 66 -2.18 -13.90 -4.94
C VAL A 66 -2.46 -12.89 -3.82
N ALA A 67 -2.32 -11.59 -4.10
CA ALA A 67 -2.54 -10.53 -3.12
C ALA A 67 -4.00 -10.52 -2.64
N LEU A 68 -4.96 -10.60 -3.56
CA LEU A 68 -6.40 -10.56 -3.25
C LEU A 68 -6.86 -11.76 -2.42
N ALA A 69 -6.23 -12.92 -2.56
CA ALA A 69 -6.51 -14.11 -1.76
C ALA A 69 -6.15 -13.92 -0.27
N GLU A 70 -5.31 -12.95 0.07
CA GLU A 70 -4.90 -12.63 1.44
C GLU A 70 -5.80 -11.57 2.11
N LEU A 71 -6.86 -11.11 1.45
CA LEU A 71 -7.78 -10.11 2.01
C LEU A 71 -8.26 -10.52 3.42
N GLY A 72 -8.17 -9.60 4.37
CA GLY A 72 -8.61 -9.81 5.74
C GLY A 72 -7.56 -10.44 6.67
N ILE A 73 -6.40 -10.87 6.15
CA ILE A 73 -5.27 -11.26 7.01
C ILE A 73 -4.85 -10.06 7.83
N ARG A 74 -4.85 -10.21 9.16
CA ARG A 74 -4.60 -9.12 10.09
C ARG A 74 -3.66 -9.53 11.20
N ARG A 75 -3.03 -8.55 11.81
CA ARG A 75 -2.29 -8.74 13.04
C ARG A 75 -3.21 -9.34 14.13
N HIS A 76 -2.67 -10.26 14.89
CA HIS A 76 -3.37 -10.81 16.05
C HIS A 76 -3.35 -9.84 17.24
N PRO A 77 -4.30 -9.98 18.19
CA PRO A 77 -4.27 -9.23 19.45
C PRO A 77 -2.97 -9.39 20.22
N PRO A 78 -2.64 -8.47 21.15
CA PRO A 78 -1.47 -8.60 22.00
C PRO A 78 -1.40 -9.96 22.70
N GLY A 79 -0.23 -10.60 22.68
CA GLY A 79 0.01 -11.93 23.26
C GLY A 79 -0.08 -13.09 22.28
N SER A 80 -0.49 -12.84 21.02
CA SER A 80 -0.44 -13.83 19.96
C SER A 80 0.23 -13.26 18.69
N ILE A 81 0.67 -14.12 17.80
CA ILE A 81 1.37 -13.78 16.56
C ILE A 81 0.63 -14.43 15.41
N ASN A 82 0.37 -13.69 14.33
CA ASN A 82 -0.18 -14.26 13.11
C ASN A 82 0.94 -14.93 12.30
N PRO A 83 0.95 -16.27 12.14
CA PRO A 83 2.01 -16.97 11.43
C PRO A 83 2.09 -16.57 9.94
N ARG A 84 0.96 -16.14 9.35
CA ARG A 84 0.95 -15.70 7.95
C ARG A 84 1.75 -14.41 7.76
N ILE A 85 1.69 -13.47 8.71
CA ILE A 85 2.49 -12.25 8.65
C ILE A 85 3.97 -12.56 8.85
N VAL A 86 4.30 -13.55 9.67
CA VAL A 86 5.68 -14.06 9.79
C VAL A 86 6.18 -14.61 8.45
N GLU A 87 5.34 -15.34 7.70
CA GLU A 87 5.70 -15.79 6.35
C GLU A 87 6.01 -14.62 5.41
N TYR A 88 5.25 -13.50 5.49
CA TYR A 88 5.56 -12.31 4.71
C TYR A 88 6.93 -11.75 5.11
N ASN A 89 7.20 -11.62 6.41
CA ASN A 89 8.45 -11.09 6.93
C ASN A 89 9.66 -11.92 6.48
N ASN A 90 9.51 -13.23 6.36
CA ASN A 90 10.56 -14.14 5.91
C ASN A 90 10.97 -13.93 4.44
N GLN A 91 10.22 -13.14 3.66
CA GLN A 91 10.62 -12.75 2.29
C GLN A 91 11.50 -11.49 2.26
N THR A 92 11.89 -10.98 3.44
CA THR A 92 12.69 -9.75 3.57
C THR A 92 13.82 -9.96 4.58
N ASN A 93 14.55 -8.90 4.90
CA ASN A 93 15.55 -8.88 5.96
C ASN A 93 14.97 -8.99 7.39
N LEU A 94 13.66 -9.24 7.53
CA LEU A 94 12.97 -9.48 8.80
C LEU A 94 12.73 -10.97 9.10
N VAL A 95 13.60 -11.85 8.62
CA VAL A 95 13.50 -13.29 8.90
C VAL A 95 13.46 -13.54 10.42
N GLY A 96 12.42 -14.26 10.88
CA GLY A 96 12.24 -14.60 12.28
C GLY A 96 11.59 -13.52 13.16
N TYR A 97 11.26 -12.36 12.58
CA TYR A 97 10.52 -11.31 13.30
C TYR A 97 9.02 -11.59 13.37
N ASP A 98 8.39 -11.14 14.45
CA ASP A 98 6.96 -11.28 14.67
C ASP A 98 6.14 -10.29 13.80
N ASP A 99 4.82 -10.27 14.00
CA ASP A 99 3.87 -9.43 13.28
C ASP A 99 3.74 -7.99 13.83
N LYS A 100 4.59 -7.59 14.79
CA LYS A 100 4.54 -6.26 15.43
C LYS A 100 5.26 -5.18 14.63
N ILE A 101 6.15 -5.58 13.74
CA ILE A 101 6.88 -4.68 12.84
C ILE A 101 5.97 -4.30 11.66
N SER A 102 6.24 -3.18 10.98
CA SER A 102 5.54 -2.82 9.74
C SER A 102 5.87 -3.84 8.64
N TRP A 103 4.83 -4.43 8.06
CA TRP A 103 4.95 -5.53 7.10
C TRP A 103 4.36 -5.20 5.71
N CYS A 104 4.17 -3.92 5.36
CA CYS A 104 3.66 -3.55 4.04
C CYS A 104 4.59 -4.00 2.90
N SER A 105 5.90 -3.77 3.03
CA SER A 105 6.88 -4.23 2.04
C SER A 105 7.07 -5.75 2.08
N SER A 106 6.99 -6.36 3.25
CA SER A 106 7.04 -7.82 3.42
C SER A 106 5.90 -8.50 2.65
N PHE A 107 4.69 -7.97 2.74
CA PHE A 107 3.53 -8.45 1.99
C PHE A 107 3.75 -8.36 0.47
N VAL A 108 4.22 -7.21 -0.02
CA VAL A 108 4.48 -7.05 -1.46
C VAL A 108 5.57 -8.01 -1.94
N ASN A 109 6.68 -8.15 -1.19
CA ASN A 109 7.73 -9.13 -1.50
C ASN A 109 7.18 -10.56 -1.56
N TRP A 110 6.32 -10.93 -0.61
CA TRP A 110 5.71 -12.25 -0.56
C TRP A 110 4.80 -12.50 -1.78
N CYS A 111 3.95 -11.54 -2.15
CA CYS A 111 3.08 -11.66 -3.33
C CYS A 111 3.89 -11.80 -4.62
N MET A 112 4.97 -11.02 -4.77
CA MET A 112 5.85 -11.09 -5.93
C MET A 112 6.54 -12.45 -6.01
N ALA A 113 7.08 -12.96 -4.89
CA ALA A 113 7.73 -14.27 -4.84
C ALA A 113 6.76 -15.42 -5.20
N ARG A 114 5.48 -15.34 -4.80
CA ARG A 114 4.43 -16.31 -5.17
C ARG A 114 4.06 -16.26 -6.65
N ALA A 115 4.38 -15.18 -7.33
CA ALA A 115 4.23 -15.01 -8.77
C ALA A 115 5.55 -15.23 -9.53
N ASP A 116 6.54 -15.89 -8.91
CA ASP A 116 7.88 -16.17 -9.46
C ASP A 116 8.64 -14.90 -9.86
N ILE A 117 8.37 -13.78 -9.22
CA ILE A 117 9.04 -12.50 -9.46
C ILE A 117 9.88 -12.14 -8.24
N ARG A 118 11.18 -11.91 -8.46
CA ARG A 118 12.06 -11.46 -7.38
C ARG A 118 11.70 -10.04 -6.96
N GLY A 119 11.33 -9.86 -5.68
CA GLY A 119 11.12 -8.57 -5.05
C GLY A 119 12.43 -7.89 -4.61
N THR A 120 12.31 -6.90 -3.72
CA THR A 120 13.47 -6.17 -3.18
C THR A 120 14.21 -6.93 -2.09
N GLY A 121 13.56 -7.89 -1.42
CA GLY A 121 14.08 -8.56 -0.23
C GLY A 121 14.23 -7.63 0.98
N SER A 122 13.69 -6.42 0.91
CA SER A 122 13.79 -5.40 1.97
C SER A 122 12.43 -5.11 2.59
N ALA A 123 12.40 -4.95 3.91
CA ALA A 123 11.21 -4.51 4.65
C ALA A 123 10.92 -3.01 4.47
N LEU A 124 11.85 -2.23 3.92
CA LEU A 124 11.67 -0.80 3.69
C LEU A 124 10.79 -0.56 2.47
N ALA A 125 9.68 0.16 2.65
CA ALA A 125 8.77 0.51 1.56
C ALA A 125 9.46 1.27 0.41
N ARG A 126 10.39 2.17 0.73
CA ARG A 126 11.12 2.97 -0.27
C ARG A 126 12.15 2.17 -1.08
N SER A 127 12.53 0.95 -0.66
CA SER A 127 13.39 0.09 -1.46
C SER A 127 12.80 -0.22 -2.84
N TRP A 128 11.48 -0.14 -2.95
CA TRP A 128 10.78 -0.36 -4.21
C TRP A 128 11.00 0.75 -5.23
N LEU A 129 11.48 1.93 -4.83
CA LEU A 129 11.82 3.00 -5.78
C LEU A 129 13.01 2.65 -6.69
N GLU A 130 13.88 1.74 -6.27
CA GLU A 130 15.03 1.26 -7.02
C GLU A 130 14.75 -0.09 -7.74
N TRP A 131 13.53 -0.62 -7.59
CA TRP A 131 13.14 -1.91 -8.16
C TRP A 131 12.41 -1.75 -9.49
N GLY A 132 12.64 -2.69 -10.41
CA GLY A 132 11.93 -2.75 -11.67
C GLY A 132 12.16 -1.51 -12.54
N ARG A 133 11.18 -1.18 -13.39
CA ARG A 133 11.18 0.05 -14.20
C ARG A 133 10.18 1.06 -13.63
N PRO A 134 10.49 2.35 -13.70
CA PRO A 134 9.52 3.39 -13.33
C PRO A 134 8.37 3.43 -14.33
N LEU A 135 7.19 3.83 -13.85
CA LEU A 135 6.02 4.16 -14.66
C LEU A 135 5.70 5.64 -14.48
N GLU A 136 5.46 6.34 -15.59
CA GLU A 136 4.96 7.72 -15.58
C GLU A 136 3.48 7.79 -15.18
N ARG A 137 2.71 6.78 -15.57
CA ARG A 137 1.29 6.62 -15.22
C ARG A 137 1.07 5.26 -14.60
N PRO A 138 0.26 5.18 -13.54
CA PRO A 138 -0.04 3.90 -12.92
C PRO A 138 -0.91 3.01 -13.80
N VAL A 139 -0.71 1.71 -13.68
CA VAL A 139 -1.57 0.68 -14.24
C VAL A 139 -2.01 -0.24 -13.11
N TYR A 140 -3.17 -0.86 -13.23
CA TYR A 140 -3.70 -1.79 -12.23
C TYR A 140 -2.65 -2.83 -11.81
N GLY A 141 -2.46 -2.98 -10.51
CA GLY A 141 -1.49 -3.91 -9.93
C GLY A 141 -0.04 -3.44 -9.94
N CYS A 142 0.29 -2.26 -10.49
CA CYS A 142 1.65 -1.74 -10.34
C CYS A 142 1.95 -1.45 -8.86
N ILE A 143 3.23 -1.49 -8.50
CA ILE A 143 3.68 -1.16 -7.16
C ILE A 143 3.67 0.36 -7.02
N ALA A 144 2.92 0.87 -6.05
CA ALA A 144 2.89 2.29 -5.69
C ALA A 144 3.62 2.50 -4.36
N VAL A 145 4.55 3.45 -4.36
CA VAL A 145 5.31 3.84 -3.18
C VAL A 145 4.86 5.22 -2.73
N LEU A 146 4.54 5.33 -1.45
CA LEU A 146 4.10 6.57 -0.83
C LEU A 146 5.15 7.07 0.15
N THR A 147 5.27 8.40 0.23
CA THR A 147 5.95 9.03 1.35
C THR A 147 5.10 8.98 2.61
N ARG A 148 5.72 9.15 3.76
CA ARG A 148 5.07 9.42 5.02
C ARG A 148 5.75 10.62 5.66
N ASP A 149 4.95 11.59 6.09
CA ASP A 149 5.39 12.84 6.71
C ASP A 149 6.24 13.72 5.75
N ASP A 150 7.55 13.74 5.92
CA ASP A 150 8.48 14.50 5.10
C ASP A 150 8.89 13.68 3.86
N PRO A 151 8.81 14.25 2.63
CA PRO A 151 9.30 13.61 1.41
C PRO A 151 10.79 13.18 1.49
N ALA A 152 11.62 13.86 2.27
CA ALA A 152 13.02 13.50 2.51
C ALA A 152 13.20 12.38 3.53
N SER A 153 12.14 12.00 4.28
CA SER A 153 12.18 10.92 5.25
C SER A 153 12.38 9.56 4.59
N TRP A 154 13.07 8.65 5.26
CA TRP A 154 13.18 7.24 4.86
C TRP A 154 11.84 6.47 5.01
N LYS A 155 10.89 7.02 5.73
CA LYS A 155 9.57 6.42 5.96
C LYS A 155 8.74 6.40 4.69
N GLY A 156 7.90 5.38 4.56
CA GLY A 156 7.00 5.23 3.43
C GLY A 156 5.97 4.14 3.62
N HIS A 157 5.10 4.01 2.65
CA HIS A 157 4.19 2.88 2.51
C HIS A 157 4.29 2.33 1.10
N VAL A 158 3.93 1.06 0.91
CA VAL A 158 3.92 0.41 -0.39
C VAL A 158 2.72 -0.53 -0.49
N GLY A 159 2.10 -0.55 -1.67
CA GLY A 159 1.00 -1.43 -2.01
C GLY A 159 0.83 -1.55 -3.51
N PHE A 160 -0.14 -2.36 -3.93
CA PHE A 160 -0.53 -2.50 -5.33
C PHE A 160 -1.58 -1.45 -5.67
N TYR A 161 -1.34 -0.70 -6.73
CA TYR A 161 -2.26 0.31 -7.23
C TYR A 161 -3.53 -0.35 -7.79
N LEU A 162 -4.69 0.17 -7.39
CA LEU A 162 -5.98 -0.24 -7.94
C LEU A 162 -6.55 0.82 -8.88
N ARG A 163 -6.69 2.04 -8.39
CA ARG A 163 -7.25 3.21 -9.08
C ARG A 163 -6.90 4.49 -8.33
N HIS A 164 -7.22 5.62 -8.90
CA HIS A 164 -7.18 6.92 -8.23
C HIS A 164 -8.33 7.81 -8.73
N ASP A 165 -8.63 8.82 -7.95
CA ASP A 165 -9.43 10.00 -8.33
C ASP A 165 -8.55 11.26 -8.25
N GLU A 166 -9.13 12.44 -8.26
CA GLU A 166 -8.40 13.71 -8.24
C GLU A 166 -7.63 13.96 -6.93
N GLU A 167 -8.05 13.35 -5.83
CA GLU A 167 -7.49 13.59 -4.49
C GLU A 167 -6.79 12.37 -3.90
N GLN A 168 -7.20 11.16 -4.29
CA GLN A 168 -6.80 9.94 -3.61
C GLN A 168 -6.34 8.84 -4.55
N VAL A 169 -5.36 8.07 -4.10
CA VAL A 169 -4.96 6.80 -4.67
C VAL A 169 -5.46 5.66 -3.77
N TYR A 170 -5.99 4.62 -4.40
CA TYR A 170 -6.50 3.42 -3.72
C TYR A 170 -5.51 2.29 -3.92
N LEU A 171 -4.95 1.81 -2.82
CA LEU A 171 -3.97 0.73 -2.82
C LEU A 171 -4.53 -0.52 -2.15
N PHE A 172 -4.18 -1.68 -2.69
CA PHE A 172 -4.33 -2.96 -2.03
C PHE A 172 -2.99 -3.37 -1.43
N GLY A 173 -2.94 -3.63 -0.13
CA GLY A 173 -1.66 -3.88 0.52
C GLY A 173 -1.76 -4.42 1.94
N GLY A 174 -0.62 -4.85 2.45
CA GLY A 174 -0.47 -5.30 3.83
C GLY A 174 -0.24 -4.15 4.80
N ASN A 175 -0.50 -4.39 6.06
CA ASN A 175 -0.34 -3.43 7.18
C ASN A 175 -1.15 -2.13 7.00
N GLN A 176 -2.24 -2.17 6.27
CA GLN A 176 -3.20 -1.09 6.11
C GLN A 176 -4.23 -1.17 7.24
N LEU A 177 -4.05 -0.37 8.29
CA LEU A 177 -4.76 -0.52 9.57
C LEU A 177 -4.58 -1.93 10.17
N GLU A 178 -3.35 -2.46 10.07
CA GLU A 178 -2.94 -3.78 10.58
C GLU A 178 -3.55 -4.98 9.84
N GLU A 179 -4.03 -4.77 8.62
CA GLU A 179 -4.75 -5.75 7.83
C GLU A 179 -4.29 -5.72 6.37
N VAL A 180 -4.48 -6.83 5.64
CA VAL A 180 -4.45 -6.85 4.17
C VAL A 180 -5.81 -6.37 3.69
N ARG A 181 -5.84 -5.22 3.03
CA ARG A 181 -7.08 -4.60 2.56
C ARG A 181 -6.83 -3.54 1.50
N GLU A 182 -7.90 -3.03 0.91
CA GLU A 182 -7.88 -1.78 0.17
C GLU A 182 -7.94 -0.60 1.15
N LEU A 183 -7.13 0.44 0.88
CA LEU A 183 -7.17 1.70 1.61
C LEU A 183 -6.85 2.86 0.68
N ALA A 184 -7.50 4.01 0.93
CA ALA A 184 -7.27 5.25 0.20
C ALA A 184 -6.22 6.11 0.91
N TYR A 185 -5.34 6.73 0.12
CA TYR A 185 -4.30 7.65 0.56
C TYR A 185 -4.35 8.94 -0.25
N PRO A 186 -3.84 10.08 0.25
CA PRO A 186 -3.70 11.29 -0.53
C PRO A 186 -2.84 11.04 -1.78
N LEU A 187 -3.33 11.46 -2.96
CA LEU A 187 -2.62 11.24 -4.22
C LEU A 187 -1.24 11.92 -4.24
N ASN A 188 -1.10 13.06 -3.58
CA ASN A 188 0.16 13.80 -3.47
C ASN A 188 1.21 13.14 -2.56
N GLU A 189 0.87 12.07 -1.84
CA GLU A 189 1.84 11.27 -1.10
C GLU A 189 2.57 10.23 -1.98
N VAL A 190 2.10 10.01 -3.22
CA VAL A 190 2.75 9.07 -4.15
C VAL A 190 4.07 9.64 -4.64
N ILE A 191 5.15 8.88 -4.44
CA ILE A 191 6.51 9.24 -4.85
C ILE A 191 7.07 8.36 -5.97
N GLY A 192 6.33 7.35 -6.39
CA GLY A 192 6.71 6.55 -7.55
C GLY A 192 5.83 5.34 -7.79
N TYR A 193 5.76 4.96 -9.05
CA TYR A 193 5.14 3.72 -9.52
C TYR A 193 6.19 2.83 -10.16
N ARG A 194 6.12 1.51 -9.94
CA ARG A 194 7.08 0.54 -10.43
C ARG A 194 6.40 -0.66 -11.07
N TRP A 195 7.07 -1.22 -12.06
CA TRP A 195 6.64 -2.42 -12.76
C TRP A 195 7.81 -3.39 -12.94
N PRO A 196 7.58 -4.71 -12.91
CA PRO A 196 8.66 -5.65 -13.18
C PRO A 196 9.30 -5.38 -14.53
N VAL A 197 10.61 -5.58 -14.64
CA VAL A 197 11.27 -5.75 -15.93
C VAL A 197 11.04 -7.20 -16.36
N ALA A 198 10.75 -7.40 -17.64
CA ALA A 198 10.74 -8.76 -18.21
C ALA A 198 12.12 -9.38 -18.03
N GLY A 199 12.19 -10.55 -17.42
CA GLY A 199 13.40 -11.34 -17.30
C GLY A 199 13.79 -11.95 -18.63
#